data_0030a62556f2e6c15797b2c809beb6ed
#
_entry.id   0030a62556f2e6c15797b2c809beb6ed
#
_cell.length_a   1.000
_cell.length_b   1.000
_cell.length_c   1.000
_cell.angle_alpha   90.00
_cell.angle_beta   90.00
_cell.angle_gamma   90.00
#
_symmetry.space_group_name_H-M   'P 1'
#
loop_
_entity.id
_entity.type
_entity.pdbx_description
1 polymer ?
#
loop_
_entity_poly.entity_id
_entity_poly.type
_entity_poly.pdbx_seq_one_letter_code
_entity_poly.pdbx_strand_id
1 'polypeptide(L)'
;MKFKYPSRGTAPMDSNPACRRGAPATEDKRIRTPLEDAVVEDLRSGDRVLVSGVIYAARDSAHKRLVELLDRGEELPVDLKGQIIYYVGPAPARPGRVIGSAGPTTSGRMDPYTPRLIAATGLKGMIGKGYRSSEVKKALVDHKAVYFAAVGGAGALIARCIKRAEVIAYPDLGPEALHLLEVEDLPVTVINDCYGGDLYTEALARYSIKEVPELPLGKDPALS
;
A
#
# COMPACT_ATOMS: atom_id res chain seq x y z
N MET A 1 -45.01 22.13 9.60
CA MET A 1 -45.13 20.74 9.14
C MET A 1 -43.96 19.95 9.69
N LYS A 2 -44.18 19.06 10.68
CA LYS A 2 -43.12 18.26 11.31
C LYS A 2 -43.10 16.89 10.61
N PHE A 3 -42.05 16.57 9.87
CA PHE A 3 -41.84 15.23 9.30
C PHE A 3 -41.51 14.25 10.42
N LYS A 4 -42.43 13.31 10.67
CA LYS A 4 -42.15 12.13 11.52
C LYS A 4 -41.51 11.03 10.66
N TYR A 5 -40.25 10.71 10.95
CA TYR A 5 -39.66 9.49 10.45
C TYR A 5 -40.28 8.28 11.14
N PRO A 6 -40.71 7.23 10.40
CA PRO A 6 -41.12 5.98 11.02
C PRO A 6 -39.91 5.27 11.63
N SER A 7 -40.04 4.85 12.88
CA SER A 7 -39.06 4.00 13.57
C SER A 7 -38.94 2.69 12.82
N ARG A 8 -37.77 2.44 12.19
CA ARG A 8 -37.44 1.13 11.62
C ARG A 8 -37.25 0.14 12.76
N GLY A 9 -38.14 -0.84 12.84
CA GLY A 9 -37.96 -2.01 13.69
C GLY A 9 -36.60 -2.65 13.39
N THR A 10 -35.83 -2.93 14.43
CA THR A 10 -34.61 -3.71 14.36
C THR A 10 -34.97 -5.14 13.97
N ALA A 11 -34.87 -5.47 12.69
CA ALA A 11 -34.80 -6.86 12.27
C ALA A 11 -33.53 -7.48 12.91
N PRO A 12 -33.58 -8.70 13.43
CA PRO A 12 -32.40 -9.36 13.96
C PRO A 12 -31.39 -9.49 12.82
N MET A 13 -30.15 -9.02 13.07
CA MET A 13 -29.02 -9.25 12.17
C MET A 13 -28.83 -10.76 12.03
N ASP A 14 -29.24 -11.29 10.89
CA ASP A 14 -29.08 -12.70 10.57
C ASP A 14 -27.62 -13.10 10.73
N SER A 15 -27.45 -14.14 11.52
CA SER A 15 -26.18 -14.79 11.80
C SER A 15 -25.69 -15.51 10.55
N ASN A 16 -25.08 -14.79 9.61
CA ASN A 16 -24.35 -15.43 8.52
C ASN A 16 -23.10 -16.12 9.11
N PRO A 17 -23.04 -17.46 9.16
CA PRO A 17 -21.93 -18.19 9.77
C PRO A 17 -20.60 -17.96 9.02
N ALA A 18 -20.61 -17.42 7.80
CA ALA A 18 -19.42 -17.06 7.05
C ALA A 18 -18.67 -15.84 7.64
N CYS A 19 -19.35 -15.00 8.43
CA CYS A 19 -18.76 -13.81 9.05
C CYS A 19 -18.09 -14.10 10.41
N ARG A 20 -18.20 -15.32 10.96
CA ARG A 20 -17.69 -15.69 12.29
C ARG A 20 -16.45 -16.58 12.31
N ARG A 21 -15.85 -16.85 11.17
CA ARG A 21 -14.52 -17.48 11.17
C ARG A 21 -13.48 -16.41 10.87
N GLY A 22 -13.16 -15.59 11.87
CA GLY A 22 -11.89 -14.93 11.91
C GLY A 22 -10.81 -15.99 11.76
N ALA A 23 -10.02 -15.93 10.69
CA ALA A 23 -8.74 -16.62 10.69
C ALA A 23 -8.04 -16.28 12.01
N PRO A 24 -7.29 -17.21 12.64
CA PRO A 24 -6.53 -16.88 13.82
C PRO A 24 -5.76 -15.60 13.53
N ALA A 25 -5.82 -14.63 14.44
CA ALA A 25 -5.09 -13.38 14.27
C ALA A 25 -3.62 -13.77 14.15
N THR A 26 -3.10 -13.78 12.92
CA THR A 26 -1.68 -13.97 12.70
C THR A 26 -1.00 -12.79 13.38
N GLU A 27 -0.03 -13.07 14.26
CA GLU A 27 0.77 -12.01 14.89
C GLU A 27 1.39 -11.15 13.79
N ASP A 28 1.42 -9.83 14.03
CA ASP A 28 2.03 -8.89 13.08
C ASP A 28 3.53 -9.18 12.99
N LYS A 29 4.03 -9.47 11.79
CA LYS A 29 5.47 -9.62 11.55
C LYS A 29 6.16 -8.26 11.68
N ARG A 30 7.27 -8.20 12.40
CA ARG A 30 8.07 -6.97 12.53
C ARG A 30 9.28 -7.06 11.61
N ILE A 31 9.46 -6.08 10.75
CA ILE A 31 10.61 -5.99 9.86
C ILE A 31 11.29 -4.64 10.00
N ARG A 32 12.60 -4.61 9.70
CA ARG A 32 13.40 -3.40 9.77
C ARG A 32 14.22 -3.24 8.49
N THR A 33 14.22 -2.03 7.94
CA THR A 33 15.04 -1.67 6.78
C THR A 33 16.50 -1.42 7.17
N PRO A 34 17.47 -1.71 6.28
CA PRO A 34 17.30 -2.34 4.97
C PRO A 34 16.91 -3.81 5.07
N LEU A 35 16.14 -4.31 4.08
CA LEU A 35 15.68 -5.70 4.03
C LEU A 35 16.74 -6.61 3.40
N GLU A 36 16.99 -7.73 4.03
CA GLU A 36 17.76 -8.84 3.48
C GLU A 36 16.84 -9.82 2.73
N ASP A 37 17.41 -10.62 1.82
CA ASP A 37 16.66 -11.63 1.06
C ASP A 37 15.88 -12.58 1.99
N ALA A 38 16.50 -13.03 3.08
CA ALA A 38 15.87 -13.93 4.04
C ALA A 38 14.60 -13.34 4.67
N VAL A 39 14.57 -12.02 4.93
CA VAL A 39 13.39 -11.34 5.46
C VAL A 39 12.29 -11.30 4.42
N VAL A 40 12.62 -10.99 3.15
CA VAL A 40 11.65 -10.97 2.06
C VAL A 40 11.09 -12.37 1.78
N GLU A 41 11.94 -13.39 1.83
CA GLU A 41 11.55 -14.80 1.62
C GLU A 41 10.67 -15.37 2.75
N ASP A 42 10.65 -14.76 3.94
CA ASP A 42 9.72 -15.13 5.01
C ASP A 42 8.30 -14.51 4.84
N LEU A 43 8.16 -13.49 4.01
CA LEU A 43 6.89 -12.80 3.80
C LEU A 43 6.01 -13.55 2.79
N ARG A 44 4.71 -13.61 3.10
CA ARG A 44 3.68 -14.22 2.25
C ARG A 44 2.53 -13.24 2.01
N SER A 45 1.89 -13.37 0.86
CA SER A 45 0.62 -12.70 0.54
C SER A 45 -0.37 -12.83 1.70
N GLY A 46 -0.87 -11.70 2.18
CA GLY A 46 -1.79 -11.62 3.32
C GLY A 46 -1.15 -11.37 4.69
N ASP A 47 0.17 -11.48 4.81
CA ASP A 47 0.84 -11.18 6.08
C ASP A 47 0.64 -9.72 6.49
N ARG A 48 0.35 -9.51 7.77
CA ARG A 48 0.35 -8.19 8.40
C ARG A 48 1.74 -7.89 8.91
N VAL A 49 2.24 -6.70 8.59
CA VAL A 49 3.63 -6.33 8.84
C VAL A 49 3.71 -4.96 9.48
N LEU A 50 4.59 -4.81 10.46
CA LEU A 50 4.99 -3.55 11.07
C LEU A 50 6.40 -3.22 10.59
N VAL A 51 6.52 -2.16 9.79
CA VAL A 51 7.80 -1.71 9.21
C VAL A 51 8.42 -0.65 10.09
N SER A 52 9.71 -0.81 10.44
CA SER A 52 10.50 0.19 11.16
C SER A 52 11.83 0.45 10.45
N GLY A 53 12.42 1.61 10.69
CA GLY A 53 13.70 2.04 10.09
C GLY A 53 13.55 3.13 9.05
N VAL A 54 14.55 3.27 8.19
CA VAL A 54 14.56 4.28 7.12
C VAL A 54 13.89 3.71 5.87
N ILE A 55 12.94 4.45 5.33
CA ILE A 55 12.33 4.21 4.02
C ILE A 55 12.38 5.48 3.18
N TYR A 56 12.21 5.36 1.88
CA TYR A 56 12.14 6.54 1.01
C TYR A 56 10.71 6.80 0.55
N ALA A 57 10.34 8.07 0.41
CA ALA A 57 9.08 8.45 -0.21
C ALA A 57 9.34 9.02 -1.61
N ALA A 58 8.67 8.48 -2.61
CA ALA A 58 8.78 8.92 -3.99
C ALA A 58 7.50 8.64 -4.77
N ARG A 59 7.17 9.53 -5.71
CA ARG A 59 6.06 9.35 -6.64
C ARG A 59 6.56 9.39 -8.10
N ASP A 60 5.63 9.58 -9.02
CA ASP A 60 5.84 9.45 -10.46
C ASP A 60 7.04 10.28 -10.96
N SER A 61 7.08 11.57 -10.60
CA SER A 61 8.12 12.50 -11.08
C SER A 61 9.51 12.14 -10.55
N ALA A 62 9.61 11.73 -9.27
CA ALA A 62 10.86 11.25 -8.70
C ALA A 62 11.30 9.93 -9.33
N HIS A 63 10.37 8.96 -9.51
CA HIS A 63 10.68 7.69 -10.18
C HIS A 63 11.20 7.89 -11.60
N LYS A 64 10.58 8.79 -12.37
CA LYS A 64 11.05 9.14 -13.71
C LYS A 64 12.49 9.62 -13.69
N ARG A 65 12.84 10.57 -12.81
CA ARG A 65 14.21 11.08 -12.69
C ARG A 65 15.22 10.02 -12.25
N LEU A 66 14.84 9.14 -11.31
CA LEU A 66 15.70 8.04 -10.89
C LEU A 66 16.00 7.09 -12.05
N VAL A 67 15.00 6.73 -12.86
CA VAL A 67 15.21 5.88 -14.03
C VAL A 67 16.03 6.59 -15.11
N GLU A 68 15.80 7.87 -15.35
CA GLU A 68 16.62 8.67 -16.29
C GLU A 68 18.11 8.71 -15.88
N LEU A 69 18.43 8.79 -14.58
CA LEU A 69 19.81 8.67 -14.08
C LEU A 69 20.40 7.28 -14.39
N LEU A 70 19.65 6.22 -14.07
CA LEU A 70 20.07 4.85 -14.37
C LEU A 70 20.32 4.60 -15.87
N ASP A 71 19.49 5.18 -16.72
CA ASP A 71 19.61 5.01 -18.17
C ASP A 71 20.82 5.77 -18.74
N ARG A 72 21.25 6.84 -18.07
CA ARG A 72 22.49 7.57 -18.39
C ARG A 72 23.73 6.97 -17.73
N GLY A 73 23.57 5.92 -16.89
CA GLY A 73 24.67 5.34 -16.11
C GLY A 73 25.19 6.26 -15.00
N GLU A 74 24.37 7.21 -14.55
CA GLU A 74 24.70 8.13 -13.46
C GLU A 74 24.32 7.56 -12.10
N GLU A 75 25.01 8.01 -11.05
CA GLU A 75 24.73 7.60 -9.67
C GLU A 75 23.39 8.16 -9.20
N LEU A 76 22.66 7.33 -8.45
CA LEU A 76 21.43 7.76 -7.78
C LEU A 76 21.75 8.63 -6.56
N PRO A 77 20.86 9.57 -6.19
CA PRO A 77 21.06 10.41 -5.01
C PRO A 77 21.00 9.64 -3.69
N VAL A 78 20.59 8.37 -3.72
CA VAL A 78 20.46 7.48 -2.57
C VAL A 78 20.76 6.03 -2.96
N ASP A 79 21.29 5.26 -2.00
CA ASP A 79 21.39 3.80 -2.13
C ASP A 79 20.01 3.18 -1.85
N LEU A 80 19.47 2.48 -2.85
CA LEU A 80 18.17 1.80 -2.74
C LEU A 80 18.30 0.30 -2.43
N LYS A 81 19.51 -0.22 -2.28
CA LYS A 81 19.72 -1.65 -1.98
C LYS A 81 19.08 -2.03 -0.65
N GLY A 82 18.22 -3.03 -0.67
CA GLY A 82 17.48 -3.47 0.52
C GLY A 82 16.41 -2.51 1.01
N GLN A 83 16.21 -1.38 0.36
CA GLN A 83 15.31 -0.33 0.83
C GLN A 83 13.85 -0.56 0.45
N ILE A 84 12.98 0.25 1.06
CA ILE A 84 11.55 0.33 0.74
C ILE A 84 11.25 1.73 0.21
N ILE A 85 10.49 1.82 -0.90
CA ILE A 85 9.91 3.07 -1.37
C ILE A 85 8.43 3.12 -1.03
N TYR A 86 8.03 4.15 -0.30
CA TYR A 86 6.63 4.48 -0.02
C TYR A 86 6.10 5.46 -1.07
N TYR A 87 5.08 5.05 -1.78
CA TYR A 87 4.41 5.86 -2.79
C TYR A 87 3.46 6.85 -2.13
N VAL A 88 4.00 7.97 -1.73
CA VAL A 88 3.28 9.03 -1.02
C VAL A 88 3.77 10.41 -1.47
N GLY A 89 2.84 11.36 -1.54
CA GLY A 89 3.12 12.79 -1.59
C GLY A 89 2.56 13.38 -0.31
N PRO A 90 3.39 13.58 0.71
CA PRO A 90 2.91 14.03 2.00
C PRO A 90 2.37 15.45 1.93
N ALA A 91 1.31 15.73 2.69
CA ALA A 91 0.87 17.10 2.89
C ALA A 91 1.91 17.88 3.71
N PRO A 92 2.00 19.21 3.55
CA PRO A 92 2.89 20.04 4.35
C PRO A 92 2.66 19.81 5.85
N ALA A 93 3.77 19.82 6.60
CA ALA A 93 3.72 19.68 8.05
C ALA A 93 3.04 20.89 8.69
N ARG A 94 2.17 20.64 9.68
CA ARG A 94 1.67 21.71 10.54
C ARG A 94 2.73 22.08 11.60
N PRO A 95 2.68 23.27 12.19
CA PRO A 95 3.60 23.62 13.28
C PRO A 95 3.66 22.54 14.37
N GLY A 96 4.88 22.14 14.76
CA GLY A 96 5.11 21.09 15.75
C GLY A 96 4.87 19.65 15.27
N ARG A 97 4.66 19.43 13.96
CA ARG A 97 4.55 18.09 13.36
C ARG A 97 5.71 17.82 12.40
N VAL A 98 6.15 16.56 12.38
CA VAL A 98 7.22 16.10 11.47
C VAL A 98 6.76 16.13 10.02
N ILE A 99 5.50 15.73 9.78
CA ILE A 99 4.91 15.58 8.44
C ILE A 99 3.39 15.83 8.52
N GLY A 100 2.77 16.20 7.42
CA GLY A 100 1.33 16.24 7.30
C GLY A 100 0.73 14.86 7.03
N SER A 101 -0.49 14.82 6.50
CA SER A 101 -1.12 13.56 6.10
C SER A 101 -0.25 12.80 5.08
N ALA A 102 0.02 11.54 5.33
CA ALA A 102 0.91 10.70 4.53
C ALA A 102 0.21 9.43 4.04
N GLY A 103 -0.93 9.58 3.38
CA GLY A 103 -1.70 8.46 2.82
C GLY A 103 -1.08 7.90 1.53
N PRO A 104 -1.21 6.58 1.27
CA PRO A 104 -0.65 5.95 0.09
C PRO A 104 -1.31 6.45 -1.21
N THR A 105 -0.51 6.59 -2.26
CA THR A 105 -1.01 6.86 -3.62
C THR A 105 -1.19 5.56 -4.41
N THR A 106 -1.88 5.64 -5.56
CA THR A 106 -2.10 4.51 -6.45
C THR A 106 -0.78 4.03 -7.07
N SER A 107 -0.43 2.76 -6.82
CA SER A 107 0.88 2.19 -7.15
C SER A 107 1.08 1.94 -8.64
N GLY A 108 0.02 1.63 -9.39
CA GLY A 108 0.10 1.37 -10.84
C GLY A 108 0.69 2.53 -11.65
N ARG A 109 0.69 3.74 -11.11
CA ARG A 109 1.34 4.91 -11.75
C ARG A 109 2.87 4.77 -11.81
N MET A 110 3.47 4.01 -10.88
CA MET A 110 4.90 3.75 -10.82
C MET A 110 5.31 2.48 -11.58
N ASP A 111 4.36 1.71 -12.10
CA ASP A 111 4.64 0.45 -12.79
C ASP A 111 5.60 0.58 -13.97
N PRO A 112 5.58 1.65 -14.79
CA PRO A 112 6.55 1.82 -15.87
C PRO A 112 8.01 1.91 -15.39
N TYR A 113 8.25 2.30 -14.15
CA TYR A 113 9.59 2.55 -13.59
C TYR A 113 10.06 1.43 -12.67
N THR A 114 9.12 0.78 -11.97
CA THR A 114 9.42 -0.14 -10.87
C THR A 114 10.29 -1.32 -11.25
N PRO A 115 10.05 -2.06 -12.35
CA PRO A 115 10.90 -3.20 -12.74
C PRO A 115 12.36 -2.80 -12.97
N ARG A 116 12.58 -1.65 -13.62
CA ARG A 116 13.93 -1.12 -13.89
C ARG A 116 14.66 -0.75 -12.59
N LEU A 117 13.97 -0.11 -11.65
CA LEU A 117 14.53 0.25 -10.33
C LEU A 117 14.89 -1.01 -9.55
N ILE A 118 13.98 -1.99 -9.42
CA ILE A 118 14.24 -3.23 -8.71
C ILE A 118 15.49 -3.93 -9.27
N ALA A 119 15.54 -4.11 -10.59
CA ALA A 119 16.62 -4.83 -11.25
C ALA A 119 17.98 -4.13 -11.12
N ALA A 120 18.01 -2.79 -11.19
CA ALA A 120 19.26 -2.04 -11.19
C ALA A 120 19.80 -1.76 -9.79
N THR A 121 18.94 -1.64 -8.78
CA THR A 121 19.35 -1.14 -7.46
C THR A 121 19.27 -2.16 -6.35
N GLY A 122 18.57 -3.28 -6.55
CA GLY A 122 18.28 -4.21 -5.47
C GLY A 122 17.25 -3.69 -4.47
N LEU A 123 16.35 -2.79 -4.90
CA LEU A 123 15.19 -2.36 -4.12
C LEU A 123 14.35 -3.57 -3.71
N LYS A 124 14.01 -3.69 -2.44
CA LYS A 124 13.32 -4.87 -1.87
C LYS A 124 11.86 -4.66 -1.54
N GLY A 125 11.41 -3.43 -1.36
CA GLY A 125 10.04 -3.20 -0.97
C GLY A 125 9.40 -1.98 -1.60
N MET A 126 8.12 -2.04 -1.84
CA MET A 126 7.28 -0.91 -2.22
C MET A 126 6.03 -0.88 -1.36
N ILE A 127 5.64 0.31 -0.90
CA ILE A 127 4.39 0.52 -0.15
C ILE A 127 3.49 1.45 -0.95
N GLY A 128 2.23 1.07 -1.15
CA GLY A 128 1.26 1.91 -1.86
C GLY A 128 -0.16 1.42 -1.69
N LYS A 129 -1.01 1.57 -2.72
CA LYS A 129 -2.36 1.01 -2.79
C LYS A 129 -2.72 0.62 -4.23
N GLY A 130 -3.65 -0.33 -4.38
CA GLY A 130 -4.14 -0.82 -5.67
C GLY A 130 -3.26 -1.91 -6.27
N TYR A 131 -3.61 -2.30 -7.48
CA TYR A 131 -2.99 -3.42 -8.20
C TYR A 131 -1.63 -3.04 -8.78
N ARG A 132 -0.83 -4.08 -9.09
CA ARG A 132 0.41 -3.96 -9.84
C ARG A 132 0.29 -4.68 -11.18
N SER A 133 1.06 -4.21 -12.18
CA SER A 133 1.13 -4.86 -13.49
C SER A 133 1.82 -6.23 -13.42
N SER A 134 1.65 -7.05 -14.47
CA SER A 134 2.31 -8.35 -14.62
C SER A 134 3.83 -8.23 -14.61
N GLU A 135 4.37 -7.19 -15.23
CA GLU A 135 5.81 -6.90 -15.30
C GLU A 135 6.39 -6.62 -13.92
N VAL A 136 5.66 -5.84 -13.10
CA VAL A 136 6.08 -5.60 -11.72
C VAL A 136 6.02 -6.88 -10.90
N LYS A 137 4.92 -7.64 -10.98
CA LYS A 137 4.80 -8.93 -10.26
C LYS A 137 5.92 -9.89 -10.64
N LYS A 138 6.27 -9.95 -11.93
CA LYS A 138 7.42 -10.74 -12.40
C LYS A 138 8.73 -10.24 -11.78
N ALA A 139 8.98 -8.93 -11.78
CA ALA A 139 10.18 -8.36 -11.19
C ALA A 139 10.31 -8.64 -9.68
N LEU A 140 9.16 -8.68 -8.94
CA LEU A 140 9.15 -9.06 -7.52
C LEU A 140 9.68 -10.48 -7.30
N VAL A 141 9.29 -11.42 -8.16
CA VAL A 141 9.74 -12.82 -8.09
C VAL A 141 11.20 -12.93 -8.50
N ASP A 142 11.58 -12.36 -9.65
CA ASP A 142 12.91 -12.46 -10.22
C ASP A 142 14.01 -11.88 -9.30
N HIS A 143 13.69 -10.84 -8.54
CA HIS A 143 14.65 -10.09 -7.70
C HIS A 143 14.37 -10.19 -6.20
N LYS A 144 13.49 -11.08 -5.76
CA LYS A 144 13.11 -11.25 -4.35
C LYS A 144 12.74 -9.91 -3.71
N ALA A 145 11.66 -9.32 -4.20
CA ALA A 145 11.12 -8.09 -3.66
C ALA A 145 9.64 -8.28 -3.29
N VAL A 146 9.07 -7.33 -2.56
CA VAL A 146 7.71 -7.43 -2.01
C VAL A 146 6.94 -6.14 -2.20
N TYR A 147 5.65 -6.26 -2.49
CA TYR A 147 4.74 -5.12 -2.54
C TYR A 147 3.76 -5.18 -1.37
N PHE A 148 3.73 -4.08 -0.61
CA PHE A 148 2.85 -3.88 0.52
C PHE A 148 1.74 -2.88 0.19
N ALA A 149 0.56 -3.07 0.76
CA ALA A 149 -0.45 -2.03 0.81
C ALA A 149 -0.49 -1.36 2.18
N ALA A 150 -0.58 -0.03 2.17
CA ALA A 150 -1.02 0.75 3.31
C ALA A 150 -2.50 1.14 3.14
N VAL A 151 -3.22 1.32 4.25
CA VAL A 151 -4.66 1.59 4.22
C VAL A 151 -4.93 2.99 3.67
N GLY A 152 -5.71 3.06 2.58
CA GLY A 152 -6.20 4.34 2.03
C GLY A 152 -7.12 5.05 3.03
N GLY A 153 -7.06 6.39 3.09
CA GLY A 153 -7.83 7.19 4.05
C GLY A 153 -7.21 7.30 5.45
N ALA A 154 -6.24 6.45 5.80
CA ALA A 154 -5.58 6.44 7.11
C ALA A 154 -4.33 7.37 7.18
N GLY A 155 -4.19 8.33 6.27
CA GLY A 155 -2.97 9.16 6.15
C GLY A 155 -2.57 9.91 7.41
N ALA A 156 -3.53 10.32 8.25
CA ALA A 156 -3.26 10.97 9.53
C ALA A 156 -2.73 9.99 10.59
N LEU A 157 -3.17 8.73 10.55
CA LEU A 157 -2.67 7.67 11.44
C LEU A 157 -1.28 7.24 11.00
N ILE A 158 -1.07 7.03 9.71
CA ILE A 158 0.23 6.68 9.12
C ILE A 158 1.28 7.75 9.46
N ALA A 159 0.92 9.03 9.39
CA ALA A 159 1.82 10.13 9.74
C ALA A 159 2.35 10.05 11.19
N ARG A 160 1.66 9.39 12.11
CA ARG A 160 2.14 9.18 13.49
C ARG A 160 3.29 8.16 13.57
N CYS A 161 3.34 7.24 12.63
CA CYS A 161 4.43 6.27 12.52
C CYS A 161 5.72 6.91 11.96
N ILE A 162 5.63 8.09 11.32
CA ILE A 162 6.76 8.80 10.75
C ILE A 162 7.38 9.70 11.82
N LYS A 163 8.62 9.41 12.22
CA LYS A 163 9.35 10.11 13.30
C LYS A 163 10.27 11.21 12.74
N ARG A 164 10.75 11.05 11.50
CA ARG A 164 11.57 12.03 10.79
C ARG A 164 11.17 12.04 9.33
N ALA A 165 11.18 13.22 8.71
CA ALA A 165 10.97 13.40 7.28
C ALA A 165 11.91 14.48 6.77
N GLU A 166 12.63 14.22 5.69
CA GLU A 166 13.62 15.11 5.11
C GLU A 166 13.60 14.99 3.59
N VAL A 167 13.61 16.13 2.89
CA VAL A 167 13.78 16.15 1.43
C VAL A 167 15.27 15.94 1.14
N ILE A 168 15.60 14.87 0.43
CA ILE A 168 17.00 14.51 0.14
C ILE A 168 17.39 14.73 -1.33
N ALA A 169 16.40 14.76 -2.25
CA ALA A 169 16.63 15.09 -3.65
C ALA A 169 15.37 15.66 -4.30
N TYR A 170 15.57 16.39 -5.39
CA TYR A 170 14.51 16.95 -6.25
C TYR A 170 13.54 17.91 -5.52
N PRO A 171 14.03 18.88 -4.73
CA PRO A 171 13.16 19.78 -3.95
C PRO A 171 12.20 20.60 -4.82
N ASP A 172 12.53 20.79 -6.09
CA ASP A 172 11.69 21.44 -7.10
C ASP A 172 10.39 20.69 -7.40
N LEU A 173 10.32 19.39 -7.08
CA LEU A 173 9.11 18.58 -7.24
C LEU A 173 8.11 18.76 -6.08
N GLY A 174 8.44 19.55 -5.06
CA GLY A 174 7.55 19.77 -3.92
C GLY A 174 7.14 18.47 -3.22
N PRO A 175 5.82 18.16 -3.10
CA PRO A 175 5.35 16.93 -2.45
C PRO A 175 5.79 15.63 -3.16
N GLU A 176 6.27 15.72 -4.40
CA GLU A 176 6.79 14.58 -5.17
C GLU A 176 8.32 14.46 -5.12
N ALA A 177 8.98 15.32 -4.34
CA ALA A 177 10.40 15.20 -4.08
C ALA A 177 10.75 13.83 -3.47
N LEU A 178 12.01 13.46 -3.58
CA LEU A 178 12.50 12.27 -2.88
C LEU A 178 12.73 12.61 -1.41
N HIS A 179 11.99 11.96 -0.51
CA HIS A 179 12.13 12.16 0.92
C HIS A 179 12.72 10.92 1.59
N LEU A 180 13.53 11.14 2.62
CA LEU A 180 13.87 10.14 3.62
C LEU A 180 12.84 10.20 4.72
N LEU A 181 12.28 9.06 5.10
CA LEU A 181 11.35 8.90 6.21
C LEU A 181 11.92 7.90 7.20
N GLU A 182 12.01 8.27 8.47
CA GLU A 182 12.25 7.32 9.56
C GLU A 182 10.90 6.92 10.15
N VAL A 183 10.60 5.62 10.10
CA VAL A 183 9.31 5.08 10.52
C VAL A 183 9.46 4.10 11.69
N GLU A 184 8.43 4.04 12.51
CA GLU A 184 8.31 3.10 13.62
C GLU A 184 6.94 2.44 13.58
N ASP A 185 6.94 1.10 13.49
CA ASP A 185 5.74 0.26 13.47
C ASP A 185 4.69 0.70 12.44
N LEU A 186 5.14 1.07 11.24
CA LEU A 186 4.26 1.44 10.12
C LEU A 186 3.46 0.20 9.68
N PRO A 187 2.12 0.18 9.87
CA PRO A 187 1.32 -1.00 9.57
C PRO A 187 1.05 -1.11 8.06
N VAL A 188 1.39 -2.25 7.50
CA VAL A 188 1.16 -2.60 6.09
C VAL A 188 0.73 -4.05 5.95
N THR A 189 0.22 -4.41 4.78
CA THR A 189 -0.14 -5.79 4.44
C THR A 189 0.60 -6.21 3.18
N VAL A 190 1.17 -7.40 3.15
CA VAL A 190 1.78 -7.99 1.95
C VAL A 190 0.68 -8.26 0.92
N ILE A 191 0.79 -7.66 -0.25
CA ILE A 191 -0.13 -7.89 -1.37
C ILE A 191 0.48 -8.85 -2.38
N ASN A 192 1.71 -8.56 -2.83
CA ASN A 192 2.43 -9.45 -3.72
C ASN A 192 3.75 -9.85 -3.06
N ASP A 193 3.97 -11.13 -2.92
CA ASP A 193 5.21 -11.70 -2.39
C ASP A 193 6.19 -12.12 -3.50
N CYS A 194 7.38 -12.54 -3.11
CA CYS A 194 8.43 -12.98 -4.04
C CYS A 194 8.21 -14.40 -4.60
N TYR A 195 7.10 -15.04 -4.28
CA TYR A 195 6.70 -16.36 -4.78
C TYR A 195 5.57 -16.30 -5.81
N GLY A 196 5.09 -15.09 -6.13
CA GLY A 196 3.98 -14.86 -7.05
C GLY A 196 2.60 -14.83 -6.40
N GLY A 197 2.53 -14.86 -5.06
CA GLY A 197 1.27 -14.66 -4.33
C GLY A 197 0.68 -13.28 -4.62
N ASP A 198 -0.67 -13.20 -4.69
CA ASP A 198 -1.41 -11.96 -4.95
C ASP A 198 -2.70 -11.96 -4.15
N LEU A 199 -2.69 -11.27 -3.01
CA LEU A 199 -3.81 -11.19 -2.09
C LEU A 199 -5.10 -10.71 -2.75
N TYR A 200 -5.01 -9.74 -3.69
CA TYR A 200 -6.20 -9.23 -4.35
C TYR A 200 -6.83 -10.26 -5.27
N THR A 201 -6.04 -10.99 -6.04
CA THR A 201 -6.54 -12.07 -6.91
C THR A 201 -7.09 -13.22 -6.08
N GLU A 202 -6.40 -13.62 -5.03
CA GLU A 202 -6.83 -14.68 -4.09
C GLU A 202 -8.13 -14.31 -3.38
N ALA A 203 -8.24 -13.06 -2.91
CA ALA A 203 -9.45 -12.57 -2.26
C ALA A 203 -10.65 -12.54 -3.21
N LEU A 204 -10.46 -12.07 -4.45
CA LEU A 204 -11.52 -12.10 -5.46
C LEU A 204 -11.99 -13.54 -5.73
N ALA A 205 -11.06 -14.47 -5.91
CA ALA A 205 -11.42 -15.88 -6.13
C ALA A 205 -12.18 -16.48 -4.95
N ARG A 206 -11.83 -16.08 -3.72
CA ARG A 206 -12.43 -16.62 -2.48
C ARG A 206 -13.78 -16.01 -2.12
N TYR A 207 -13.97 -14.69 -2.40
CA TYR A 207 -15.13 -13.93 -1.91
C TYR A 207 -16.04 -13.41 -3.01
N SER A 208 -15.76 -13.68 -4.29
CA SER A 208 -16.67 -13.32 -5.37
C SER A 208 -17.99 -14.08 -5.24
N ILE A 209 -19.10 -13.34 -5.23
CA ILE A 209 -20.45 -13.93 -5.28
C ILE A 209 -20.69 -14.35 -6.74
N LYS A 210 -20.79 -15.64 -6.99
CA LYS A 210 -21.03 -16.21 -8.33
C LYS A 210 -22.46 -15.96 -8.84
N GLU A 211 -23.40 -15.74 -7.92
CA GLU A 211 -24.77 -15.38 -8.23
C GLU A 211 -25.19 -14.21 -7.34
N VAL A 212 -25.55 -13.10 -7.94
CA VAL A 212 -26.24 -12.01 -7.23
C VAL A 212 -27.71 -12.46 -7.16
N PRO A 213 -28.28 -12.74 -5.97
CA PRO A 213 -29.71 -13.03 -5.88
C PRO A 213 -30.47 -11.84 -6.48
N GLU A 214 -31.37 -12.08 -7.44
CA GLU A 214 -32.27 -11.03 -7.90
C GLU A 214 -33.03 -10.51 -6.67
N LEU A 215 -32.75 -9.29 -6.30
CA LEU A 215 -33.57 -8.59 -5.31
C LEU A 215 -34.96 -8.46 -5.96
N PRO A 216 -36.01 -9.00 -5.35
CA PRO A 216 -37.34 -8.80 -5.86
C PRO A 216 -37.58 -7.27 -5.90
N LEU A 217 -37.62 -6.72 -7.10
CA LEU A 217 -38.07 -5.34 -7.30
C LEU A 217 -39.50 -5.32 -6.75
N GLY A 218 -39.68 -4.80 -5.53
CA GLY A 218 -40.98 -4.58 -4.95
C GLY A 218 -41.80 -3.78 -5.95
N LYS A 219 -42.85 -4.40 -6.48
CA LYS A 219 -43.85 -3.66 -7.25
C LYS A 219 -44.37 -2.59 -6.30
N ASP A 220 -44.02 -1.35 -6.58
CA ASP A 220 -44.56 -0.22 -5.86
C ASP A 220 -46.07 -0.15 -6.13
N PRO A 221 -46.95 -0.41 -5.12
CA PRO A 221 -48.39 -0.44 -5.35
C PRO A 221 -48.99 0.95 -5.59
N ALA A 222 -48.14 1.99 -5.67
CA ALA A 222 -48.57 3.38 -5.84
C ALA A 222 -48.53 3.86 -7.31
N LEU A 223 -48.24 3.00 -8.28
CA LEU A 223 -48.19 3.33 -9.72
C LEU A 223 -49.18 2.50 -10.56
N SER A 224 -50.35 2.21 -10.00
CA SER A 224 -51.52 1.74 -10.75
C SER A 224 -52.65 2.72 -10.66
#